data_57c76a012d4ae46b602dfd2838ea0abe
#
_entry.id   57c76a012d4ae46b602dfd2838ea0abe
#
_cell.length_a   1.000
_cell.length_b   1.000
_cell.length_c   1.000
_cell.angle_alpha   90.00
_cell.angle_beta   90.00
_cell.angle_gamma   90.00
#
_symmetry.space_group_name_H-M   'P 1'
#
loop_
_entity.id
_entity.type
_entity.pdbx_description
1 polymer ?
#
loop_
_entity_poly.entity_id
_entity_poly.type
_entity_poly.pdbx_seq_one_letter_code
_entity_poly.pdbx_strand_id
1 'polypeptide(L)'
;MQLPDGQLSHGIYVWSKDVPQLAFQSDLVLSALLSMSALHHWALTPNDSRLSFAAKHYFDRAVRQHRMALCNADSQSAEALLATAILITHYSWLASHSVTSNEPYELPLKAYYMAKGIRPLIRQMWPWLGNSRYSWIIRPMEGVYVDIQEDAFSLSLREDLAILSKTFDEKDISLTDKAVLKGAVKEITAICLAISSGAPHGEIQRRVATMPSRSPRRFLELMEERDPRALALLARDLALLKVIEHVWWLHGTGVSQCVVENAVAGIAAMVPKPWQWVMEWPFKVVYGHLRPGTRQEQLGAVSQQFEELEEL
;
A
#
# COMPACT_ATOMS: atom_id res chain seq x y z
N MET A 1 -1.94 -13.84 -23.89
CA MET A 1 -3.04 -13.86 -22.92
C MET A 1 -3.77 -12.54 -23.10
N GLN A 2 -4.88 -12.51 -23.85
CA GLN A 2 -5.72 -11.33 -24.07
C GLN A 2 -6.58 -11.13 -22.83
N LEU A 3 -6.43 -9.98 -22.17
CA LEU A 3 -7.36 -9.54 -21.15
C LEU A 3 -8.72 -9.26 -21.81
N PRO A 4 -9.84 -9.61 -21.17
CA PRO A 4 -11.16 -9.34 -21.72
C PRO A 4 -11.32 -7.83 -21.97
N ASP A 5 -11.80 -7.50 -23.16
CA ASP A 5 -12.14 -6.16 -23.61
C ASP A 5 -13.15 -5.52 -22.66
N GLY A 6 -12.80 -4.37 -22.15
CA GLY A 6 -13.69 -3.50 -21.40
C GLY A 6 -13.11 -3.07 -20.06
N GLN A 7 -12.43 -1.93 -20.03
CA GLN A 7 -11.93 -1.21 -18.88
C GLN A 7 -10.67 -1.79 -18.23
N LEU A 8 -9.55 -1.63 -18.92
CA LEU A 8 -8.29 -1.33 -18.21
C LEU A 8 -8.63 -0.22 -17.22
N SER A 9 -8.55 -0.51 -15.91
CA SER A 9 -8.88 0.53 -14.93
C SER A 9 -8.10 1.78 -15.32
N HIS A 10 -8.72 2.94 -15.26
CA HIS A 10 -8.10 4.22 -15.65
C HIS A 10 -6.68 4.39 -15.06
N GLY A 11 -6.46 3.82 -13.88
CA GLY A 11 -5.15 3.78 -13.24
C GLY A 11 -4.08 2.98 -13.98
N ILE A 12 -4.43 1.82 -14.55
CA ILE A 12 -3.48 1.03 -15.35
C ILE A 12 -3.09 1.81 -16.60
N TYR A 13 -4.04 2.48 -17.23
CA TYR A 13 -3.79 3.30 -18.40
C TYR A 13 -2.81 4.45 -18.11
N VAL A 14 -3.04 5.19 -17.02
CA VAL A 14 -2.16 6.30 -16.61
C VAL A 14 -0.72 5.82 -16.40
N TRP A 15 -0.52 4.72 -15.67
CA TRP A 15 0.83 4.22 -15.38
C TRP A 15 1.49 3.52 -16.54
N SER A 16 0.73 2.90 -17.46
CA SER A 16 1.29 2.15 -18.60
C SER A 16 1.50 3.00 -19.86
N LYS A 17 0.79 4.13 -19.98
CA LYS A 17 0.86 5.00 -21.16
C LYS A 17 1.19 6.44 -20.84
N ASP A 18 0.42 7.09 -19.96
CA ASP A 18 0.56 8.53 -19.76
C ASP A 18 1.86 8.88 -19.04
N VAL A 19 2.25 8.15 -17.99
CA VAL A 19 3.51 8.40 -17.28
C VAL A 19 4.74 8.14 -18.16
N PRO A 20 4.83 7.05 -18.97
CA PRO A 20 5.90 6.89 -19.95
C PRO A 20 5.96 8.01 -20.98
N GLN A 21 4.82 8.48 -21.51
CA GLN A 21 4.79 9.61 -22.43
C GLN A 21 5.30 10.91 -21.77
N LEU A 22 4.90 11.15 -20.54
CA LEU A 22 5.39 12.29 -19.76
C LEU A 22 6.90 12.19 -19.51
N ALA A 23 7.45 10.98 -19.32
CA ALA A 23 8.88 10.76 -19.14
C ALA A 23 9.71 11.16 -20.35
N PHE A 24 9.19 11.03 -21.58
CA PHE A 24 9.89 11.52 -22.79
C PHE A 24 9.91 13.05 -22.89
N GLN A 25 9.10 13.75 -22.11
CA GLN A 25 9.03 15.21 -22.08
C GLN A 25 9.65 15.82 -20.83
N SER A 26 10.00 14.97 -19.83
CA SER A 26 10.49 15.41 -18.52
C SER A 26 11.59 14.50 -17.99
N ASP A 27 12.82 15.00 -17.98
CA ASP A 27 13.98 14.30 -17.39
C ASP A 27 13.75 13.89 -15.92
N LEU A 28 12.93 14.64 -15.22
CA LEU A 28 12.52 14.39 -13.86
C LEU A 28 11.77 13.07 -13.75
N VAL A 29 10.71 12.91 -14.55
CA VAL A 29 9.89 11.69 -14.60
C VAL A 29 10.69 10.53 -15.19
N LEU A 30 11.49 10.80 -16.22
CA LEU A 30 12.34 9.79 -16.84
C LEU A 30 13.31 9.17 -15.82
N SER A 31 13.99 10.00 -15.03
CA SER A 31 14.90 9.50 -13.98
C SER A 31 14.18 8.63 -12.96
N ALA A 32 13.00 9.04 -12.52
CA ALA A 32 12.20 8.27 -11.56
C ALA A 32 11.70 6.94 -12.18
N LEU A 33 11.26 6.97 -13.43
CA LEU A 33 10.80 5.77 -14.14
C LEU A 33 11.96 4.78 -14.39
N LEU A 34 13.11 5.28 -14.79
CA LEU A 34 14.32 4.46 -14.98
C LEU A 34 14.78 3.83 -13.66
N SER A 35 14.67 4.53 -12.52
CA SER A 35 14.99 3.95 -11.23
C SER A 35 14.10 2.76 -10.89
N MET A 36 12.79 2.87 -11.13
CA MET A 36 11.82 1.80 -10.93
C MET A 36 12.05 0.63 -11.90
N SER A 37 12.33 0.93 -13.17
CA SER A 37 12.59 -0.09 -14.20
C SER A 37 13.87 -0.87 -13.90
N ALA A 38 14.94 -0.20 -13.47
CA ALA A 38 16.18 -0.84 -13.09
C ALA A 38 15.99 -1.72 -11.81
N LEU A 39 15.21 -1.23 -10.84
CA LEU A 39 14.86 -2.02 -9.64
C LEU A 39 14.06 -3.28 -10.01
N HIS A 40 13.07 -3.15 -10.90
CA HIS A 40 12.31 -4.29 -11.39
C HIS A 40 13.20 -5.29 -12.14
N HIS A 41 14.04 -4.80 -13.03
CA HIS A 41 14.95 -5.69 -13.77
C HIS A 41 15.95 -6.38 -12.85
N TRP A 42 16.43 -5.68 -11.81
CA TRP A 42 17.26 -6.28 -10.77
C TRP A 42 16.50 -7.35 -9.97
N ALA A 43 15.22 -7.16 -9.70
CA ALA A 43 14.37 -8.19 -9.08
C ALA A 43 14.31 -9.49 -9.91
N LEU A 44 14.32 -9.36 -11.24
CA LEU A 44 14.34 -10.51 -12.17
C LEU A 44 15.74 -11.12 -12.35
N THR A 45 16.79 -10.33 -12.14
CA THR A 45 18.20 -10.74 -12.33
C THR A 45 19.07 -10.28 -11.15
N PRO A 46 18.86 -10.84 -9.95
CA PRO A 46 19.45 -10.33 -8.70
C PRO A 46 20.97 -10.37 -8.64
N ASN A 47 21.61 -11.18 -9.48
CA ASN A 47 23.06 -11.28 -9.57
C ASN A 47 23.71 -10.15 -10.38
N ASP A 48 22.96 -9.30 -11.09
CA ASP A 48 23.51 -8.17 -11.84
C ASP A 48 23.57 -6.91 -10.95
N SER A 49 24.71 -6.73 -10.29
CA SER A 49 24.97 -5.56 -9.43
C SER A 49 24.90 -4.21 -10.17
N ARG A 50 25.08 -4.19 -11.51
CA ARG A 50 24.96 -2.97 -12.32
C ARG A 50 23.53 -2.43 -12.28
N LEU A 51 22.53 -3.31 -12.25
CA LEU A 51 21.13 -2.89 -12.16
C LEU A 51 20.80 -2.28 -10.81
N SER A 52 21.31 -2.84 -9.72
CA SER A 52 21.18 -2.24 -8.38
C SER A 52 21.84 -0.86 -8.31
N PHE A 53 23.05 -0.72 -8.89
CA PHE A 53 23.72 0.57 -8.97
C PHE A 53 22.93 1.57 -9.83
N ALA A 54 22.45 1.16 -11.00
CA ALA A 54 21.64 1.99 -11.89
C ALA A 54 20.36 2.47 -11.21
N ALA A 55 19.64 1.57 -10.50
CA ALA A 55 18.44 1.90 -9.76
C ALA A 55 18.70 3.01 -8.73
N LYS A 56 19.75 2.88 -7.93
CA LYS A 56 20.16 3.90 -6.93
C LYS A 56 20.57 5.21 -7.59
N HIS A 57 21.37 5.15 -8.66
CA HIS A 57 21.84 6.32 -9.39
C HIS A 57 20.68 7.15 -9.95
N TYR A 58 19.73 6.52 -10.64
CA TYR A 58 18.56 7.20 -11.19
C TYR A 58 17.63 7.69 -10.08
N PHE A 59 17.49 6.97 -8.99
CA PHE A 59 16.72 7.41 -7.82
C PHE A 59 17.30 8.70 -7.22
N ASP A 60 18.61 8.74 -6.97
CA ASP A 60 19.27 9.94 -6.43
C ASP A 60 19.15 11.13 -7.39
N ARG A 61 19.22 10.88 -8.69
CA ARG A 61 19.00 11.90 -9.70
C ARG A 61 17.56 12.42 -9.65
N ALA A 62 16.58 11.53 -9.62
CA ALA A 62 15.17 11.90 -9.54
C ALA A 62 14.86 12.73 -8.28
N VAL A 63 15.37 12.33 -7.11
CA VAL A 63 15.18 13.07 -5.86
C VAL A 63 15.78 14.47 -5.94
N ARG A 64 17.00 14.61 -6.47
CA ARG A 64 17.64 15.95 -6.63
C ARG A 64 16.85 16.84 -7.58
N GLN A 65 16.45 16.31 -8.75
CA GLN A 65 15.68 17.05 -9.74
C GLN A 65 14.30 17.44 -9.19
N HIS A 66 13.63 16.54 -8.47
CA HIS A 66 12.34 16.81 -7.84
C HIS A 66 12.42 17.95 -6.82
N ARG A 67 13.44 17.93 -5.96
CA ARG A 67 13.67 19.01 -5.00
C ARG A 67 13.90 20.37 -5.66
N MET A 68 14.66 20.40 -6.75
CA MET A 68 14.89 21.64 -7.52
C MET A 68 13.60 22.12 -8.21
N ALA A 69 12.84 21.22 -8.82
CA ALA A 69 11.62 21.57 -9.52
C ALA A 69 10.49 22.05 -8.58
N LEU A 70 10.47 21.58 -7.33
CA LEU A 70 9.52 22.05 -6.31
C LEU A 70 9.65 23.54 -5.99
N CYS A 71 10.86 24.12 -6.15
CA CYS A 71 11.08 25.54 -5.90
C CYS A 71 10.42 26.45 -6.94
N ASN A 72 10.15 25.92 -8.14
CA ASN A 72 9.58 26.66 -9.27
C ASN A 72 8.37 25.93 -9.84
N ALA A 73 7.55 25.34 -8.96
CA ALA A 73 6.38 24.59 -9.36
C ALA A 73 5.33 25.49 -10.05
N ASP A 74 4.86 25.06 -11.21
CA ASP A 74 3.86 25.73 -12.03
C ASP A 74 2.88 24.74 -12.69
N SER A 75 1.99 25.24 -13.54
CA SER A 75 1.01 24.41 -14.24
C SER A 75 1.63 23.40 -15.20
N GLN A 76 2.81 23.70 -15.78
CA GLN A 76 3.47 22.81 -16.73
C GLN A 76 4.24 21.67 -16.04
N SER A 77 4.75 21.93 -14.85
CA SER A 77 5.53 20.96 -14.05
C SER A 77 4.67 20.13 -13.10
N ALA A 78 3.40 20.49 -12.85
CA ALA A 78 2.56 19.88 -11.84
C ALA A 78 2.37 18.35 -12.00
N GLU A 79 2.08 17.90 -13.23
CA GLU A 79 1.91 16.46 -13.52
C GLU A 79 3.23 15.69 -13.31
N ALA A 80 4.33 16.25 -13.78
CA ALA A 80 5.66 15.66 -13.63
C ALA A 80 6.08 15.57 -12.14
N LEU A 81 5.83 16.62 -11.37
CA LEU A 81 6.10 16.65 -9.94
C LEU A 81 5.27 15.60 -9.18
N LEU A 82 3.99 15.47 -9.48
CA LEU A 82 3.14 14.45 -8.84
C LEU A 82 3.58 13.04 -9.20
N ALA A 83 3.75 12.74 -10.49
CA ALA A 83 4.19 11.42 -10.95
C ALA A 83 5.52 11.02 -10.31
N THR A 84 6.49 11.95 -10.30
CA THR A 84 7.79 11.70 -9.66
C THR A 84 7.68 11.49 -8.16
N ALA A 85 6.89 12.29 -7.44
CA ALA A 85 6.70 12.12 -5.99
C ALA A 85 6.17 10.72 -5.66
N ILE A 86 5.24 10.19 -6.46
CA ILE A 86 4.70 8.84 -6.29
C ILE A 86 5.78 7.80 -6.59
N LEU A 87 6.52 7.93 -7.71
CA LEU A 87 7.54 6.97 -8.11
C LEU A 87 8.71 6.90 -7.10
N ILE A 88 9.21 8.04 -6.61
CA ILE A 88 10.30 8.05 -5.61
C ILE A 88 9.85 7.49 -4.28
N THR A 89 8.59 7.73 -3.88
CA THR A 89 8.02 7.15 -2.66
C THR A 89 7.89 5.63 -2.80
N HIS A 90 7.39 5.17 -3.93
CA HIS A 90 7.23 3.74 -4.22
C HIS A 90 8.59 3.03 -4.29
N TYR A 91 9.58 3.62 -4.97
CA TYR A 91 10.94 3.11 -4.98
C TYR A 91 11.51 2.98 -3.55
N SER A 92 11.34 4.02 -2.72
CA SER A 92 11.84 4.00 -1.35
C SER A 92 11.20 2.89 -0.52
N TRP A 93 9.89 2.63 -0.72
CA TRP A 93 9.18 1.55 -0.07
C TRP A 93 9.71 0.18 -0.51
N LEU A 94 9.86 -0.03 -1.82
CA LEU A 94 10.41 -1.28 -2.38
C LEU A 94 11.85 -1.54 -1.92
N ALA A 95 12.69 -0.50 -1.93
CA ALA A 95 14.07 -0.62 -1.50
C ALA A 95 14.19 -1.03 -0.02
N SER A 96 13.26 -0.59 0.83
CA SER A 96 13.21 -1.01 2.24
C SER A 96 12.84 -2.49 2.42
N HIS A 97 12.17 -3.09 1.43
CA HIS A 97 11.77 -4.50 1.47
C HIS A 97 12.66 -5.41 0.61
N SER A 98 13.63 -4.84 -0.11
CA SER A 98 14.56 -5.58 -0.98
C SER A 98 15.81 -6.05 -0.23
N VAL A 99 15.70 -6.25 1.06
CA VAL A 99 16.82 -6.63 1.94
C VAL A 99 17.30 -8.04 1.59
N THR A 100 18.60 -8.20 1.48
CA THR A 100 19.26 -9.51 1.39
C THR A 100 19.00 -10.28 2.69
N SER A 101 18.84 -11.61 2.60
CA SER A 101 18.43 -12.50 3.68
C SER A 101 19.22 -12.41 5.01
N ASN A 102 20.30 -11.63 5.06
CA ASN A 102 21.21 -11.51 6.20
C ASN A 102 21.05 -10.20 7.01
N GLU A 103 20.25 -9.25 6.55
CA GLU A 103 20.03 -8.01 7.29
C GLU A 103 18.70 -8.04 8.06
N PRO A 104 18.66 -7.53 9.30
CA PRO A 104 17.41 -7.47 10.04
C PRO A 104 16.40 -6.58 9.30
N TYR A 105 15.12 -6.97 9.36
CA TYR A 105 14.06 -6.17 8.75
C TYR A 105 13.99 -4.78 9.40
N GLU A 106 13.92 -3.76 8.57
CA GLU A 106 13.68 -2.38 8.98
C GLU A 106 12.28 -1.91 8.55
N LEU A 107 11.62 -1.16 9.44
CA LEU A 107 10.33 -0.55 9.11
C LEU A 107 10.50 0.44 7.95
N PRO A 108 9.56 0.50 6.98
CA PRO A 108 9.65 1.36 5.80
C PRO A 108 9.37 2.84 6.11
N LEU A 109 9.83 3.34 7.25
CA LEU A 109 9.54 4.68 7.78
C LEU A 109 9.96 5.78 6.82
N LYS A 110 11.12 5.64 6.17
CA LYS A 110 11.59 6.61 5.18
C LYS A 110 10.58 6.80 4.06
N ALA A 111 10.02 5.72 3.52
CA ALA A 111 8.99 5.79 2.49
C ALA A 111 7.69 6.40 3.02
N TYR A 112 7.31 6.08 4.24
CA TYR A 112 6.13 6.65 4.88
C TYR A 112 6.28 8.17 5.10
N TYR A 113 7.44 8.65 5.57
CA TYR A 113 7.71 10.08 5.68
C TYR A 113 7.71 10.78 4.32
N MET A 114 8.28 10.17 3.27
CA MET A 114 8.22 10.69 1.90
C MET A 114 6.77 10.79 1.41
N ALA A 115 5.94 9.77 1.67
CA ALA A 115 4.52 9.77 1.33
C ALA A 115 3.75 10.93 1.96
N LYS A 116 4.16 11.42 3.14
CA LYS A 116 3.53 12.59 3.77
C LYS A 116 3.64 13.87 2.93
N GLY A 117 4.67 13.97 2.09
CA GLY A 117 4.84 15.10 1.17
C GLY A 117 3.82 15.12 0.01
N ILE A 118 3.22 13.98 -0.34
CA ILE A 118 2.32 13.89 -1.50
C ILE A 118 1.03 14.69 -1.29
N ARG A 119 0.40 14.62 -0.13
CA ARG A 119 -0.86 15.37 0.13
C ARG A 119 -0.70 16.89 0.11
N PRO A 120 0.31 17.50 0.76
CA PRO A 120 0.60 18.92 0.61
C PRO A 120 0.86 19.31 -0.85
N LEU A 121 1.63 18.51 -1.57
CA LEU A 121 1.91 18.71 -2.99
C LEU A 121 0.61 18.74 -3.82
N ILE A 122 -0.27 17.76 -3.63
CA ILE A 122 -1.58 17.73 -4.30
C ILE A 122 -2.39 18.97 -3.97
N ARG A 123 -2.47 19.38 -2.70
CA ARG A 123 -3.23 20.58 -2.29
C ARG A 123 -2.71 21.84 -2.97
N GLN A 124 -1.40 22.02 -3.02
CA GLN A 124 -0.77 23.17 -3.66
C GLN A 124 -1.04 23.17 -5.17
N MET A 125 -1.03 22.01 -5.82
CA MET A 125 -1.14 21.88 -7.26
C MET A 125 -2.58 21.56 -7.73
N TRP A 126 -3.54 21.51 -6.82
CA TRP A 126 -4.93 21.18 -7.14
C TRP A 126 -5.53 22.00 -8.29
N PRO A 127 -5.30 23.33 -8.40
CA PRO A 127 -5.83 24.11 -9.51
C PRO A 127 -5.41 23.60 -10.89
N TRP A 128 -4.27 22.94 -10.99
CA TRP A 128 -3.73 22.40 -12.24
C TRP A 128 -4.02 20.92 -12.43
N LEU A 129 -4.03 20.15 -11.35
CA LEU A 129 -4.18 18.68 -11.37
C LEU A 129 -5.65 18.24 -11.37
N GLY A 130 -6.58 19.05 -10.86
CA GLY A 130 -7.97 18.67 -10.69
C GLY A 130 -8.68 18.28 -11.98
N ASN A 131 -8.31 18.90 -13.11
CA ASN A 131 -8.83 18.62 -14.44
C ASN A 131 -7.84 17.87 -15.35
N SER A 132 -6.70 17.45 -14.81
CA SER A 132 -5.69 16.70 -15.57
C SER A 132 -6.08 15.22 -15.70
N ARG A 133 -5.41 14.51 -16.63
CA ARG A 133 -5.53 13.05 -16.75
C ARG A 133 -5.10 12.31 -15.48
N TYR A 134 -4.28 12.94 -14.64
CA TYR A 134 -3.84 12.41 -13.36
C TYR A 134 -4.83 12.65 -12.21
N SER A 135 -5.92 13.39 -12.45
CA SER A 135 -6.96 13.68 -11.44
C SER A 135 -7.51 12.40 -10.78
N TRP A 136 -7.53 11.28 -11.50
CA TRP A 136 -7.94 9.99 -10.96
C TRP A 136 -7.08 9.54 -9.76
N ILE A 137 -5.75 9.78 -9.80
CA ILE A 137 -4.84 9.40 -8.72
C ILE A 137 -5.17 10.15 -7.43
N ILE A 138 -5.62 11.39 -7.56
CA ILE A 138 -5.83 12.33 -6.46
C ILE A 138 -7.28 12.46 -6.01
N ARG A 139 -8.25 11.94 -6.78
CA ARG A 139 -9.67 11.95 -6.40
C ARG A 139 -9.88 11.17 -5.11
N PRO A 140 -10.79 11.65 -4.24
CA PRO A 140 -11.24 10.86 -3.12
C PRO A 140 -11.65 9.46 -3.57
N MET A 141 -11.36 8.46 -2.76
CA MET A 141 -11.88 7.12 -3.00
C MET A 141 -13.35 7.12 -2.63
N GLU A 142 -14.21 7.11 -3.65
CA GLU A 142 -15.65 6.97 -3.50
C GLU A 142 -15.95 5.51 -3.14
N GLY A 143 -16.89 5.32 -2.25
CA GLY A 143 -17.37 4.01 -1.81
C GLY A 143 -17.41 3.93 -0.29
N VAL A 144 -18.54 4.36 0.25
CA VAL A 144 -18.96 3.85 1.56
C VAL A 144 -19.51 2.48 1.25
N TYR A 145 -18.76 1.43 1.61
CA TYR A 145 -19.25 0.06 1.54
C TYR A 145 -20.26 -0.13 2.68
N VAL A 146 -21.50 0.34 2.44
CA VAL A 146 -22.65 0.19 3.32
C VAL A 146 -23.42 -1.02 2.78
N ASP A 147 -23.90 -1.91 3.65
CA ASP A 147 -24.65 -3.12 3.33
C ASP A 147 -23.86 -4.22 2.58
N ILE A 148 -22.59 -4.40 2.93
CA ILE A 148 -21.83 -5.56 2.48
C ILE A 148 -22.16 -6.72 3.42
N GLN A 149 -22.56 -7.86 2.84
CA GLN A 149 -22.57 -9.11 3.58
C GLN A 149 -21.13 -9.45 3.95
N GLU A 150 -20.81 -9.41 5.25
CA GLU A 150 -19.49 -9.71 5.74
C GLU A 150 -19.17 -11.20 5.51
N ASP A 151 -18.07 -11.46 4.82
CA ASP A 151 -17.54 -12.80 4.68
C ASP A 151 -16.71 -13.23 5.90
N ALA A 152 -16.31 -14.49 5.96
CA ALA A 152 -15.49 -15.02 7.05
C ALA A 152 -14.16 -14.26 7.23
N PHE A 153 -13.61 -13.72 6.13
CA PHE A 153 -12.37 -12.93 6.16
C PHE A 153 -12.56 -11.60 6.88
N SER A 154 -13.59 -10.83 6.49
CA SER A 154 -13.88 -9.53 7.11
C SER A 154 -14.36 -9.66 8.54
N LEU A 155 -15.16 -10.69 8.85
CA LEU A 155 -15.57 -11.02 10.23
C LEU A 155 -14.34 -11.32 11.10
N SER A 156 -13.41 -12.14 10.62
CA SER A 156 -12.18 -12.48 11.34
C SER A 156 -11.32 -11.25 11.63
N LEU A 157 -11.16 -10.33 10.66
CA LEU A 157 -10.43 -9.09 10.90
C LEU A 157 -11.14 -8.20 11.92
N ARG A 158 -12.47 -8.08 11.82
CA ARG A 158 -13.26 -7.26 12.75
C ARG A 158 -13.11 -7.74 14.19
N GLU A 159 -13.20 -9.05 14.42
CA GLU A 159 -13.03 -9.66 15.73
C GLU A 159 -11.62 -9.42 16.28
N ASP A 160 -10.61 -9.64 15.47
CA ASP A 160 -9.21 -9.42 15.79
C ASP A 160 -8.93 -7.95 16.14
N LEU A 161 -9.41 -7.00 15.32
CA LEU A 161 -9.29 -5.56 15.59
C LEU A 161 -10.08 -5.13 16.84
N ALA A 162 -11.20 -5.77 17.15
CA ALA A 162 -11.95 -5.50 18.37
C ALA A 162 -11.16 -5.93 19.62
N ILE A 163 -10.45 -7.05 19.55
CA ILE A 163 -9.55 -7.50 20.64
C ILE A 163 -8.38 -6.53 20.80
N LEU A 164 -7.70 -6.18 19.70
CA LEU A 164 -6.59 -5.23 19.70
C LEU A 164 -7.03 -3.86 20.25
N SER A 165 -8.21 -3.39 19.86
CA SER A 165 -8.73 -2.08 20.28
C SER A 165 -8.99 -1.96 21.77
N LYS A 166 -9.19 -3.07 22.51
CA LYS A 166 -9.31 -3.05 23.97
C LYS A 166 -8.03 -2.53 24.64
N THR A 167 -6.88 -2.79 24.03
CA THR A 167 -5.59 -2.30 24.54
C THR A 167 -5.41 -0.78 24.41
N PHE A 168 -6.24 -0.11 23.59
CA PHE A 168 -6.21 1.35 23.47
C PHE A 168 -6.83 2.08 24.66
N ASP A 169 -7.49 1.36 25.56
CA ASP A 169 -8.06 1.91 26.79
C ASP A 169 -7.14 1.75 28.01
N GLU A 170 -5.93 1.21 27.80
CA GLU A 170 -4.91 1.11 28.84
C GLU A 170 -4.43 2.49 29.29
N LYS A 171 -4.01 2.59 30.56
CA LYS A 171 -3.66 3.88 31.19
C LYS A 171 -2.41 4.56 30.65
N ASP A 172 -1.56 3.80 29.96
CA ASP A 172 -0.32 4.26 29.38
C ASP A 172 -0.49 5.02 28.04
N ILE A 173 -1.71 5.03 27.47
CA ILE A 173 -1.98 5.64 26.16
C ILE A 173 -2.60 7.02 26.32
N SER A 174 -2.02 7.99 25.61
CA SER A 174 -2.60 9.33 25.49
C SER A 174 -3.90 9.34 24.67
N LEU A 175 -4.77 10.32 24.93
CA LEU A 175 -5.99 10.50 24.11
C LEU A 175 -5.68 10.71 22.63
N THR A 176 -4.56 11.36 22.33
CA THR A 176 -4.08 11.59 20.96
C THR A 176 -3.69 10.28 20.30
N ASP A 177 -2.89 9.44 20.99
CA ASP A 177 -2.44 8.15 20.45
C ASP A 177 -3.63 7.22 20.24
N LYS A 178 -4.57 7.19 21.19
CA LYS A 178 -5.81 6.44 21.05
C LYS A 178 -6.61 6.87 19.82
N ALA A 179 -6.75 8.16 19.56
CA ALA A 179 -7.45 8.67 18.38
C ALA A 179 -6.73 8.26 17.08
N VAL A 180 -5.40 8.31 17.09
CA VAL A 180 -4.55 7.92 15.95
C VAL A 180 -4.67 6.43 15.65
N LEU A 181 -4.58 5.57 16.66
CA LEU A 181 -4.74 4.12 16.54
C LEU A 181 -6.14 3.74 16.03
N LYS A 182 -7.20 4.37 16.58
CA LYS A 182 -8.58 4.18 16.08
C LYS A 182 -8.74 4.62 14.62
N GLY A 183 -8.05 5.68 14.21
CA GLY A 183 -8.01 6.11 12.82
C GLY A 183 -7.40 5.04 11.90
N ALA A 184 -6.30 4.43 12.30
CA ALA A 184 -5.67 3.34 11.56
C ALA A 184 -6.56 2.08 11.47
N VAL A 185 -7.25 1.72 12.57
CA VAL A 185 -8.27 0.64 12.56
C VAL A 185 -9.33 0.91 11.50
N LYS A 186 -9.89 2.13 11.46
CA LYS A 186 -10.90 2.50 10.47
C LYS A 186 -10.41 2.36 9.02
N GLU A 187 -9.17 2.76 8.75
CA GLU A 187 -8.58 2.64 7.41
C GLU A 187 -8.38 1.18 7.00
N ILE A 188 -7.84 0.35 7.90
CA ILE A 188 -7.65 -1.09 7.66
C ILE A 188 -8.99 -1.79 7.44
N THR A 189 -10.00 -1.48 8.24
CA THR A 189 -11.36 -2.00 8.07
C THR A 189 -11.93 -1.62 6.70
N ALA A 190 -11.76 -0.37 6.28
CA ALA A 190 -12.25 0.09 4.97
C ALA A 190 -11.56 -0.64 3.79
N ILE A 191 -10.27 -0.98 3.92
CA ILE A 191 -9.55 -1.77 2.92
C ILE A 191 -10.11 -3.20 2.89
N CYS A 192 -10.30 -3.82 4.05
CA CYS A 192 -10.84 -5.18 4.15
C CYS A 192 -12.25 -5.27 3.56
N LEU A 193 -13.12 -4.32 3.87
CA LEU A 193 -14.47 -4.26 3.30
C LEU A 193 -14.45 -4.08 1.77
N ALA A 194 -13.50 -3.29 1.25
CA ALA A 194 -13.32 -3.19 -0.20
C ALA A 194 -12.92 -4.53 -0.82
N ILE A 195 -12.06 -5.29 -0.15
CA ILE A 195 -11.67 -6.65 -0.57
C ILE A 195 -12.89 -7.57 -0.57
N SER A 196 -13.61 -7.67 0.54
CA SER A 196 -14.78 -8.56 0.68
C SER A 196 -15.94 -8.18 -0.24
N SER A 197 -16.07 -6.90 -0.63
CA SER A 197 -17.05 -6.45 -1.63
C SER A 197 -16.70 -6.80 -3.07
N GLY A 198 -15.51 -7.39 -3.29
CA GLY A 198 -15.02 -7.65 -4.64
C GLY A 198 -14.65 -6.38 -5.42
N ALA A 199 -14.22 -5.33 -4.72
CA ALA A 199 -13.74 -4.10 -5.37
C ALA A 199 -12.64 -4.41 -6.39
N PRO A 200 -12.52 -3.64 -7.49
CA PRO A 200 -11.47 -3.84 -8.47
C PRO A 200 -10.09 -3.82 -7.85
N HIS A 201 -9.19 -4.71 -8.25
CA HIS A 201 -7.83 -4.81 -7.70
C HIS A 201 -7.08 -3.47 -7.71
N GLY A 202 -7.26 -2.65 -8.75
CA GLY A 202 -6.66 -1.31 -8.82
C GLY A 202 -7.16 -0.34 -7.73
N GLU A 203 -8.39 -0.48 -7.28
CA GLU A 203 -8.93 0.30 -6.16
C GLU A 203 -8.34 -0.16 -4.83
N ILE A 204 -8.31 -1.48 -4.60
CA ILE A 204 -7.70 -2.06 -3.39
C ILE A 204 -6.24 -1.63 -3.31
N GLN A 205 -5.48 -1.80 -4.40
CA GLN A 205 -4.08 -1.38 -4.49
C GLN A 205 -3.90 0.11 -4.17
N ARG A 206 -4.77 0.97 -4.72
CA ARG A 206 -4.74 2.41 -4.44
C ARG A 206 -5.03 2.72 -2.97
N ARG A 207 -5.96 2.01 -2.32
CA ARG A 207 -6.29 2.19 -0.90
C ARG A 207 -5.09 1.87 -0.02
N VAL A 208 -4.46 0.73 -0.24
CA VAL A 208 -3.25 0.32 0.50
C VAL A 208 -2.08 1.25 0.20
N ALA A 209 -1.77 1.52 -1.06
CA ALA A 209 -0.65 2.39 -1.45
C ALA A 209 -0.78 3.84 -0.93
N THR A 210 -1.99 4.34 -0.70
CA THR A 210 -2.21 5.69 -0.17
C THR A 210 -2.30 5.76 1.35
N MET A 211 -2.39 4.63 2.06
CA MET A 211 -2.43 4.59 3.53
C MET A 211 -1.27 5.36 4.17
N PRO A 212 0.01 5.21 3.75
CA PRO A 212 1.11 5.98 4.32
C PRO A 212 0.92 7.50 4.23
N SER A 213 0.41 8.01 3.11
CA SER A 213 0.16 9.44 2.93
C SER A 213 -0.98 9.96 3.81
N ARG A 214 -1.96 9.12 4.16
CA ARG A 214 -3.12 9.44 4.97
C ARG A 214 -2.87 9.29 6.47
N SER A 215 -1.98 8.38 6.87
CA SER A 215 -1.65 8.16 8.28
C SER A 215 -1.19 9.44 8.97
N PRO A 216 -1.66 9.77 10.18
CA PRO A 216 -1.15 10.90 10.94
C PRO A 216 0.35 10.77 11.23
N ARG A 217 1.05 11.90 11.38
CA ARG A 217 2.48 11.88 11.74
C ARG A 217 2.72 11.09 13.03
N ARG A 218 1.86 11.26 14.03
CA ARG A 218 1.96 10.55 15.31
C ARG A 218 1.92 9.03 15.15
N PHE A 219 1.22 8.50 14.13
CA PHE A 219 1.25 7.05 13.84
C PHE A 219 2.64 6.57 13.41
N LEU A 220 3.34 7.38 12.61
CA LEU A 220 4.71 7.09 12.21
C LEU A 220 5.67 7.14 13.40
N GLU A 221 5.49 8.12 14.29
CA GLU A 221 6.26 8.25 15.53
C GLU A 221 6.03 7.04 16.45
N LEU A 222 4.78 6.56 16.59
CA LEU A 222 4.50 5.33 17.33
C LEU A 222 5.17 4.09 16.72
N MET A 223 5.26 4.02 15.39
CA MET A 223 6.04 2.95 14.73
C MET A 223 7.54 3.08 15.00
N GLU A 224 8.11 4.30 15.00
CA GLU A 224 9.50 4.54 15.36
C GLU A 224 9.79 4.16 16.82
N GLU A 225 8.86 4.48 17.72
CA GLU A 225 8.90 4.12 19.14
C GLU A 225 8.69 2.61 19.36
N ARG A 226 8.36 1.88 18.29
CA ARG A 226 8.01 0.44 18.30
C ARG A 226 6.84 0.13 19.25
N ASP A 227 5.85 1.04 19.31
CA ASP A 227 4.61 0.74 20.05
C ASP A 227 3.97 -0.53 19.47
N PRO A 228 3.71 -1.54 20.29
CA PRO A 228 3.23 -2.84 19.79
C PRO A 228 1.86 -2.74 19.11
N ARG A 229 1.03 -1.76 19.45
CA ARG A 229 -0.28 -1.51 18.84
C ARG A 229 -0.12 -0.95 17.43
N ALA A 230 0.80 0.00 17.26
CA ALA A 230 1.12 0.57 15.95
C ALA A 230 1.76 -0.46 15.02
N LEU A 231 2.67 -1.29 15.55
CA LEU A 231 3.28 -2.40 14.81
C LEU A 231 2.23 -3.45 14.40
N ALA A 232 1.31 -3.78 15.30
CA ALA A 232 0.21 -4.70 15.04
C ALA A 232 -0.71 -4.21 13.91
N LEU A 233 -1.03 -2.91 13.87
CA LEU A 233 -1.82 -2.31 12.81
C LEU A 233 -1.06 -2.27 11.49
N LEU A 234 0.23 -1.94 11.51
CA LEU A 234 1.08 -2.00 10.30
C LEU A 234 1.15 -3.42 9.73
N ALA A 235 1.30 -4.44 10.59
CA ALA A 235 1.32 -5.84 10.15
C ALA A 235 0.02 -6.25 9.45
N ARG A 236 -1.13 -5.76 9.89
CA ARG A 236 -2.43 -6.00 9.26
C ARG A 236 -2.56 -5.31 7.91
N ASP A 237 -2.16 -4.04 7.83
CA ASP A 237 -2.13 -3.30 6.56
C ASP A 237 -1.27 -4.02 5.52
N LEU A 238 -0.07 -4.45 5.90
CA LEU A 238 0.82 -5.21 5.03
C LEU A 238 0.27 -6.58 4.67
N ALA A 239 -0.38 -7.29 5.61
CA ALA A 239 -0.98 -8.59 5.34
C ALA A 239 -2.11 -8.48 4.29
N LEU A 240 -2.87 -7.38 4.26
CA LEU A 240 -3.89 -7.14 3.24
C LEU A 240 -3.30 -7.02 1.82
N LEU A 241 -2.02 -6.67 1.67
CA LEU A 241 -1.34 -6.71 0.38
C LEU A 241 -1.26 -8.12 -0.22
N LYS A 242 -1.32 -9.16 0.63
CA LYS A 242 -1.30 -10.56 0.15
C LYS A 242 -2.50 -10.92 -0.72
N VAL A 243 -3.59 -10.17 -0.57
CA VAL A 243 -4.82 -10.35 -1.37
C VAL A 243 -4.64 -9.81 -2.80
N ILE A 244 -3.68 -8.90 -3.02
CA ILE A 244 -3.39 -8.32 -4.33
C ILE A 244 -2.43 -9.27 -5.07
N GLU A 245 -2.98 -10.20 -5.81
CA GLU A 245 -2.21 -11.10 -6.67
C GLU A 245 -1.69 -10.36 -7.92
N HIS A 246 -0.63 -10.90 -8.55
CA HIS A 246 -0.05 -10.45 -9.82
C HIS A 246 0.68 -9.10 -9.85
N VAL A 247 1.12 -8.59 -8.71
CA VAL A 247 1.94 -7.38 -8.67
C VAL A 247 3.41 -7.78 -8.47
N TRP A 248 4.26 -7.51 -9.48
CA TRP A 248 5.66 -7.95 -9.48
C TRP A 248 6.45 -7.55 -8.23
N TRP A 249 6.19 -6.36 -7.71
CA TRP A 249 6.91 -5.83 -6.56
C TRP A 249 6.54 -6.50 -5.23
N LEU A 250 5.47 -7.28 -5.16
CA LEU A 250 5.14 -8.10 -3.99
C LEU A 250 5.90 -9.43 -3.94
N HIS A 251 6.43 -9.90 -5.09
CA HIS A 251 7.13 -11.17 -5.17
C HIS A 251 8.59 -11.09 -4.72
N GLY A 252 9.11 -9.90 -4.37
CA GLY A 252 10.47 -9.71 -3.91
C GLY A 252 11.51 -9.66 -5.03
N THR A 253 12.75 -9.43 -4.65
CA THR A 253 13.90 -9.40 -5.56
C THR A 253 14.61 -10.76 -5.56
N GLY A 254 14.17 -11.68 -6.38
CA GLY A 254 14.94 -12.84 -6.85
C GLY A 254 15.37 -13.94 -5.88
N VAL A 255 15.19 -13.81 -4.57
CA VAL A 255 15.48 -14.84 -3.59
C VAL A 255 14.27 -15.10 -2.70
N SER A 256 13.35 -15.86 -3.23
CA SER A 256 12.40 -16.77 -2.58
C SER A 256 11.50 -16.30 -1.44
N GLN A 257 11.46 -15.03 -1.04
CA GLN A 257 10.51 -14.60 -0.01
C GLN A 257 9.67 -13.41 -0.49
N CYS A 258 8.36 -13.57 -0.43
CA CYS A 258 7.42 -12.50 -0.69
C CYS A 258 7.67 -11.32 0.27
N VAL A 259 7.63 -10.11 -0.25
CA VAL A 259 7.81 -8.87 0.52
C VAL A 259 6.91 -8.84 1.76
N VAL A 260 5.68 -9.30 1.63
CA VAL A 260 4.69 -9.29 2.72
C VAL A 260 5.08 -10.26 3.83
N GLU A 261 5.51 -11.48 3.48
CA GLU A 261 5.95 -12.49 4.47
C GLU A 261 7.14 -11.98 5.28
N ASN A 262 8.14 -11.42 4.58
CA ASN A 262 9.31 -10.83 5.23
C ASN A 262 8.97 -9.67 6.15
N ALA A 263 8.08 -8.79 5.70
CA ALA A 263 7.66 -7.64 6.47
C ALA A 263 6.89 -8.06 7.74
N VAL A 264 5.93 -8.98 7.62
CA VAL A 264 5.16 -9.47 8.76
C VAL A 264 6.05 -10.25 9.74
N ALA A 265 6.96 -11.10 9.25
CA ALA A 265 7.92 -11.80 10.10
C ALA A 265 8.90 -10.84 10.79
N GLY A 266 9.39 -9.82 10.07
CA GLY A 266 10.27 -8.80 10.62
C GLY A 266 9.59 -7.94 11.69
N ILE A 267 8.33 -7.55 11.50
CA ILE A 267 7.53 -6.86 12.52
C ILE A 267 7.33 -7.76 13.73
N ALA A 268 7.02 -9.05 13.53
CA ALA A 268 6.86 -9.99 14.64
C ALA A 268 8.12 -10.11 15.50
N ALA A 269 9.31 -10.04 14.89
CA ALA A 269 10.58 -10.03 15.62
C ALA A 269 10.79 -8.75 16.48
N MET A 270 10.13 -7.65 16.11
CA MET A 270 10.18 -6.39 16.86
C MET A 270 9.15 -6.31 17.99
N VAL A 271 8.06 -7.06 17.88
CA VAL A 271 6.96 -7.06 18.85
C VAL A 271 7.41 -7.78 20.13
N PRO A 272 7.26 -7.15 21.33
CA PRO A 272 7.64 -7.76 22.60
C PRO A 272 6.90 -9.07 22.88
N LYS A 273 7.54 -10.01 23.60
CA LYS A 273 6.95 -11.34 23.92
C LYS A 273 5.51 -11.30 24.44
N PRO A 274 5.13 -10.41 25.38
CA PRO A 274 3.74 -10.36 25.88
C PRO A 274 2.72 -9.97 24.81
N TRP A 275 3.17 -9.38 23.71
CA TRP A 275 2.34 -8.89 22.62
C TRP A 275 2.36 -9.80 21.38
N GLN A 276 3.02 -10.95 21.40
CA GLN A 276 3.14 -11.83 20.24
C GLN A 276 1.78 -12.30 19.67
N TRP A 277 0.74 -12.34 20.49
CA TRP A 277 -0.62 -12.68 20.09
C TRP A 277 -1.18 -11.75 19.00
N VAL A 278 -0.73 -10.48 18.96
CA VAL A 278 -1.20 -9.52 17.93
C VAL A 278 -0.77 -9.91 16.52
N MET A 279 0.16 -10.84 16.38
CA MET A 279 0.68 -11.31 15.09
C MET A 279 -0.08 -12.53 14.54
N GLU A 280 -1.00 -13.12 15.29
CA GLU A 280 -1.74 -14.32 14.87
C GLU A 280 -2.55 -14.10 13.61
N TRP A 281 -3.33 -13.01 13.54
CA TRP A 281 -4.14 -12.70 12.37
C TRP A 281 -3.28 -12.39 11.13
N PRO A 282 -2.27 -11.49 11.17
CA PRO A 282 -1.36 -11.28 10.05
C PRO A 282 -0.72 -12.57 9.53
N PHE A 283 -0.28 -13.47 10.40
CA PHE A 283 0.28 -14.74 9.99
C PHE A 283 -0.74 -15.67 9.32
N LYS A 284 -1.99 -15.75 9.82
CA LYS A 284 -3.06 -16.54 9.18
C LYS A 284 -3.29 -16.10 7.73
N VAL A 285 -3.28 -14.78 7.48
CA VAL A 285 -3.45 -14.23 6.13
C VAL A 285 -2.24 -14.52 5.25
N VAL A 286 -1.05 -14.21 5.75
CA VAL A 286 0.19 -14.30 4.96
C VAL A 286 0.52 -15.74 4.58
N TYR A 287 0.29 -16.71 5.47
CA TYR A 287 0.52 -18.13 5.19
C TYR A 287 -0.69 -18.84 4.57
N GLY A 288 -1.74 -18.10 4.20
CA GLY A 288 -2.87 -18.62 3.43
C GLY A 288 -3.88 -19.45 4.23
N HIS A 289 -3.81 -19.41 5.57
CA HIS A 289 -4.81 -20.05 6.44
C HIS A 289 -6.13 -19.28 6.50
N LEU A 290 -6.10 -18.00 6.08
CA LEU A 290 -7.26 -17.13 6.00
C LEU A 290 -7.19 -16.35 4.69
N ARG A 291 -8.22 -16.49 3.85
CA ARG A 291 -8.31 -15.83 2.55
C ARG A 291 -9.69 -15.21 2.36
N PRO A 292 -9.82 -14.12 1.61
CA PRO A 292 -11.11 -13.63 1.16
C PRO A 292 -11.82 -14.70 0.33
N GLY A 293 -13.16 -14.80 0.44
CA GLY A 293 -13.95 -15.65 -0.43
C GLY A 293 -13.77 -15.24 -1.91
N THR A 294 -13.73 -16.22 -2.81
CA THR A 294 -13.75 -15.92 -4.24
C THR A 294 -15.13 -15.40 -4.64
N ARG A 295 -15.19 -14.55 -5.67
CA ARG A 295 -16.46 -14.00 -6.18
C ARG A 295 -17.46 -15.11 -6.58
N GLN A 296 -16.98 -16.29 -6.98
CA GLN A 296 -17.81 -17.46 -7.28
C GLN A 296 -18.38 -18.11 -6.01
N GLU A 297 -17.59 -18.21 -4.95
CA GLU A 297 -18.05 -18.72 -3.64
C GLU A 297 -19.08 -17.78 -3.02
N GLN A 298 -18.87 -16.45 -3.16
CA GLN A 298 -19.82 -15.44 -2.69
C GLN A 298 -21.14 -15.48 -3.45
N LEU A 299 -21.11 -15.65 -4.78
CA LEU A 299 -22.32 -15.80 -5.60
C LEU A 299 -23.01 -17.14 -5.33
N GLY A 300 -22.27 -18.22 -5.11
CA GLY A 300 -22.81 -19.51 -4.75
C GLY A 300 -23.51 -19.53 -3.39
N ALA A 301 -22.93 -18.84 -2.39
CA ALA A 301 -23.55 -18.71 -1.07
C ALA A 301 -24.85 -17.88 -1.12
N VAL A 302 -24.90 -16.84 -1.94
CA VAL A 302 -26.11 -16.04 -2.16
C VAL A 302 -27.20 -16.86 -2.84
N SER A 303 -26.86 -17.68 -3.86
CA SER A 303 -27.82 -18.56 -4.53
C SER A 303 -28.39 -19.62 -3.59
N GLN A 304 -27.57 -20.23 -2.73
CA GLN A 304 -28.07 -21.20 -1.75
C GLN A 304 -29.00 -20.55 -0.71
N GLN A 305 -28.71 -19.34 -0.25
CA GLN A 305 -29.61 -18.61 0.67
C GLN A 305 -30.95 -18.26 0.01
N PHE A 306 -31.00 -17.96 -1.29
CA PHE A 306 -32.25 -17.74 -2.01
C PHE A 306 -33.03 -19.02 -2.18
N GLU A 307 -32.38 -20.16 -2.48
CA GLU A 307 -33.05 -21.48 -2.54
C GLU A 307 -33.64 -21.91 -1.20
N GLU A 308 -32.90 -21.69 -0.09
CA GLU A 308 -33.39 -21.98 1.28
C GLU A 308 -34.57 -21.08 1.71
N LEU A 309 -34.67 -19.85 1.17
CA LEU A 309 -35.78 -18.93 1.45
C LEU A 309 -37.02 -19.21 0.58
N GLU A 310 -36.88 -19.88 -0.58
CA GLU A 310 -38.00 -20.31 -1.41
C GLU A 310 -38.61 -21.67 -0.96
N GLU A 311 -37.89 -22.43 -0.11
CA GLU A 311 -38.38 -23.69 0.47
C GLU A 311 -39.07 -23.49 1.85
N LEU A 312 -39.15 -22.27 2.41
CA LEU A 312 -39.87 -21.93 3.63
C LEU A 312 -41.19 -21.21 3.34
#